data_956fbca52c6dfceb13a2de73afa15379
#
_entry.id   956fbca52c6dfceb13a2de73afa15379
#
_cell.length_a   1.000
_cell.length_b   1.000
_cell.length_c   1.000
_cell.angle_alpha   90.00
_cell.angle_beta   90.00
_cell.angle_gamma   90.00
#
_symmetry.space_group_name_H-M   'P 1'
#
loop_
_entity.id
_entity.type
_entity.pdbx_description
1 polymer ?
#
loop_
_entity_poly.entity_id
_entity_poly.type
_entity_poly.pdbx_seq_one_letter_code
_entity_poly.pdbx_strand_id
1 'polypeptide(L)'
;SFVENPKILLDEIVDHPYPLAYCSVAPPAEDALREWTVNSGLEPFNLSNDSYGDFPITYPCPDEVGQDRIANSFAVHRTSELPAVVIDVGTATTFDVVGVKEGYMGGVIAPGPQGFLDFLYQNTALLPKVHIDDHMPSSAIGKKTSDAMLLGIHLGFEPMVSGILDHLDKEIMKTCGK
;
A
#
# COMPACT_ATOMS: atom_id res chain seq x y z
N SER A 1 -3.76 12.32 -12.12
CA SER A 1 -2.92 11.58 -11.16
C SER A 1 -1.46 12.05 -11.26
N PHE A 2 -0.64 11.74 -10.26
CA PHE A 2 0.80 12.05 -10.29
C PHE A 2 1.50 11.45 -11.52
N VAL A 3 1.09 10.26 -11.96
CA VAL A 3 1.64 9.59 -13.15
C VAL A 3 1.28 10.32 -14.44
N GLU A 4 0.10 10.95 -14.51
CA GLU A 4 -0.35 11.68 -15.71
C GLU A 4 0.25 13.09 -15.80
N ASN A 5 0.45 13.76 -14.69
CA ASN A 5 1.03 15.09 -14.64
C ASN A 5 1.76 15.37 -13.32
N PRO A 6 2.93 14.76 -13.11
CA PRO A 6 3.69 14.91 -11.86
C PRO A 6 4.13 16.34 -11.61
N LYS A 7 4.36 17.12 -12.68
CA LYS A 7 4.88 18.47 -12.60
C LYS A 7 3.98 19.43 -11.82
N ILE A 8 2.65 19.32 -11.97
CA ILE A 8 1.70 20.22 -11.27
C ILE A 8 1.80 20.05 -9.75
N LEU A 9 1.93 18.81 -9.24
CA LEU A 9 2.04 18.55 -7.81
C LEU A 9 3.43 18.89 -7.28
N LEU A 10 4.47 18.70 -8.09
CA LEU A 10 5.85 18.94 -7.69
C LEU A 10 6.21 20.41 -7.68
N ASP A 11 5.67 21.22 -8.61
CA ASP A 11 5.90 22.67 -8.64
C ASP A 11 5.33 23.38 -7.38
N GLU A 12 4.33 22.79 -6.71
CA GLU A 12 3.82 23.30 -5.43
C GLU A 12 4.79 23.05 -4.26
N ILE A 13 5.74 22.14 -4.40
CA ILE A 13 6.68 21.72 -3.34
C ILE A 13 8.00 22.51 -3.41
N VAL A 14 8.34 23.11 -4.56
CA VAL A 14 9.65 23.76 -4.82
C VAL A 14 9.99 24.88 -3.82
N ASP A 15 8.99 25.60 -3.34
CA ASP A 15 9.20 26.73 -2.42
C ASP A 15 9.38 26.31 -0.95
N HIS A 16 9.40 25.00 -0.66
CA HIS A 16 9.58 24.50 0.69
C HIS A 16 11.05 24.18 1.00
N PRO A 17 11.60 24.68 2.14
CA PRO A 17 13.00 24.48 2.51
C PRO A 17 13.31 23.11 3.10
N TYR A 18 12.43 22.13 2.92
CA TYR A 18 12.58 20.80 3.52
C TYR A 18 13.29 19.83 2.58
N PRO A 19 14.13 18.92 3.13
CA PRO A 19 14.71 17.85 2.33
C PRO A 19 13.60 16.95 1.79
N LEU A 20 13.76 16.53 0.54
CA LEU A 20 12.83 15.60 -0.14
C LEU A 20 13.33 14.17 -0.01
N ALA A 21 12.47 13.28 0.47
CA ALA A 21 12.69 11.83 0.39
C ALA A 21 11.53 11.17 -0.36
N TYR A 22 11.82 10.14 -1.12
CA TYR A 22 10.79 9.39 -1.84
C TYR A 22 11.11 7.90 -1.91
N CYS A 23 10.08 7.08 -2.04
CA CYS A 23 10.17 5.72 -2.54
C CYS A 23 9.17 5.55 -3.70
N SER A 24 9.50 4.73 -4.68
CA SER A 24 8.62 4.50 -5.82
C SER A 24 8.64 3.03 -6.22
N VAL A 25 7.45 2.52 -6.53
CA VAL A 25 7.22 1.20 -7.15
C VAL A 25 6.66 1.34 -8.57
N ALA A 26 6.63 2.57 -9.10
CA ALA A 26 6.11 2.91 -10.42
C ALA A 26 7.20 3.59 -11.27
N PRO A 27 7.93 2.85 -12.14
CA PRO A 27 9.03 3.39 -12.93
C PRO A 27 8.73 4.69 -13.67
N PRO A 28 7.56 4.86 -14.34
CA PRO A 28 7.25 6.12 -15.01
C PRO A 28 7.12 7.31 -14.06
N ALA A 29 6.65 7.10 -12.83
CA ALA A 29 6.56 8.16 -11.83
C ALA A 29 7.94 8.51 -11.27
N GLU A 30 8.81 7.51 -11.10
CA GLU A 30 10.19 7.70 -10.67
C GLU A 30 11.00 8.51 -11.69
N ASP A 31 10.90 8.17 -12.96
CA ASP A 31 11.58 8.90 -14.04
C ASP A 31 11.16 10.37 -14.07
N ALA A 32 9.85 10.63 -13.98
CA ALA A 32 9.32 11.98 -13.95
C ALA A 32 9.77 12.78 -12.70
N LEU A 33 9.83 12.13 -11.54
CA LEU A 33 10.32 12.74 -10.31
C LEU A 33 11.82 13.06 -10.42
N ARG A 34 12.63 12.16 -10.93
CA ARG A 34 14.07 12.34 -11.15
C ARG A 34 14.37 13.50 -12.11
N GLU A 35 13.65 13.56 -13.23
CA GLU A 35 13.79 14.67 -14.18
C GLU A 35 13.45 16.02 -13.52
N TRP A 36 12.35 16.06 -12.75
CA TRP A 36 11.93 17.28 -12.06
C TRP A 36 12.95 17.71 -11.00
N THR A 37 13.50 16.81 -10.19
CA THR A 37 14.49 17.14 -9.15
C THR A 37 15.77 17.70 -9.74
N VAL A 38 16.26 17.13 -10.85
CA VAL A 38 17.44 17.64 -11.57
C VAL A 38 17.18 19.07 -12.04
N ASN A 39 16.02 19.34 -12.63
CA ASN A 39 15.65 20.66 -13.14
C ASN A 39 15.44 21.69 -12.02
N SER A 40 15.05 21.27 -10.83
CA SER A 40 14.81 22.13 -9.66
C SER A 40 16.06 22.31 -8.78
N GLY A 41 17.17 21.63 -9.11
CA GLY A 41 18.40 21.70 -8.32
C GLY A 41 18.29 21.03 -6.93
N LEU A 42 17.32 20.15 -6.75
CA LEU A 42 17.11 19.38 -5.52
C LEU A 42 17.87 18.06 -5.58
N GLU A 43 18.44 17.66 -4.45
CA GLU A 43 19.02 16.33 -4.26
C GLU A 43 18.10 15.49 -3.35
N PRO A 44 17.13 14.76 -3.91
CA PRO A 44 16.21 13.99 -3.10
C PRO A 44 16.88 12.71 -2.59
N PHE A 45 16.50 12.29 -1.38
CA PHE A 45 16.89 11.00 -0.84
C PHE A 45 15.95 9.91 -1.39
N ASN A 46 16.47 9.01 -2.19
CA ASN A 46 15.72 7.85 -2.66
C ASN A 46 15.81 6.72 -1.63
N LEU A 47 14.66 6.31 -1.10
CA LEU A 47 14.55 5.14 -0.23
C LEU A 47 14.66 3.89 -1.10
N SER A 48 15.71 3.12 -0.89
CA SER A 48 15.99 1.85 -1.57
C SER A 48 16.41 0.80 -0.54
N ASN A 49 16.57 -0.46 -0.95
CA ASN A 49 16.99 -1.55 -0.06
C ASN A 49 18.29 -1.24 0.70
N ASP A 50 19.18 -0.43 0.11
CA ASP A 50 20.45 -0.02 0.74
C ASP A 50 20.28 1.15 1.74
N SER A 51 19.11 1.77 1.81
CA SER A 51 18.87 2.98 2.60
C SER A 51 18.48 2.70 4.06
N TYR A 52 18.15 1.45 4.39
CA TYR A 52 17.56 1.10 5.70
C TYR A 52 18.60 0.71 6.77
N GLY A 53 19.90 0.73 6.43
CA GLY A 53 20.98 0.50 7.37
C GLY A 53 20.93 -0.87 8.02
N ASP A 54 20.78 -0.90 9.34
CA ASP A 54 20.75 -2.10 10.18
C ASP A 54 19.33 -2.71 10.34
N PHE A 55 18.35 -2.26 9.56
CA PHE A 55 17.00 -2.83 9.61
C PHE A 55 17.01 -4.26 9.08
N PRO A 56 16.65 -5.25 9.90
CA PRO A 56 16.67 -6.64 9.45
C PRO A 56 15.57 -6.88 8.40
N ILE A 57 15.90 -7.65 7.37
CA ILE A 57 14.95 -8.14 6.37
C ILE A 57 15.18 -9.65 6.26
N THR A 58 14.31 -10.43 6.88
CA THR A 58 14.42 -11.91 6.85
C THR A 58 13.66 -12.54 5.69
N TYR A 59 12.99 -11.73 4.87
CA TYR A 59 12.36 -12.18 3.63
C TYR A 59 13.42 -12.68 2.64
N PRO A 60 13.26 -13.91 2.08
CA PRO A 60 14.32 -14.56 1.28
C PRO A 60 14.74 -13.82 0.01
N CYS A 61 13.82 -13.06 -0.58
CA CYS A 61 14.05 -12.32 -1.83
C CYS A 61 13.71 -10.83 -1.64
N PRO A 62 14.54 -10.03 -0.93
CA PRO A 62 14.23 -8.63 -0.61
C PRO A 62 13.97 -7.75 -1.82
N ASP A 63 14.61 -8.06 -2.95
CA ASP A 63 14.48 -7.31 -4.21
C ASP A 63 13.09 -7.46 -4.87
N GLU A 64 12.30 -8.45 -4.45
CA GLU A 64 10.92 -8.62 -4.91
C GLU A 64 9.92 -7.77 -4.11
N VAL A 65 10.35 -7.18 -3.00
CA VAL A 65 9.47 -6.40 -2.12
C VAL A 65 9.42 -4.96 -2.58
N GLY A 66 8.21 -4.43 -2.73
CA GLY A 66 8.00 -3.00 -3.02
C GLY A 66 8.65 -2.11 -1.95
N GLN A 67 9.33 -1.06 -2.38
CA GLN A 67 10.05 -0.15 -1.48
C GLN A 67 9.13 0.56 -0.49
N ASP A 68 7.89 0.81 -0.86
CA ASP A 68 6.83 1.34 0.00
C ASP A 68 6.55 0.43 1.20
N ARG A 69 6.49 -0.88 0.99
CA ARG A 69 6.28 -1.88 2.05
C ARG A 69 7.47 -1.93 3.02
N ILE A 70 8.69 -1.88 2.50
CA ILE A 70 9.89 -1.83 3.33
C ILE A 70 9.95 -0.52 4.11
N ALA A 71 9.66 0.62 3.47
CA ALA A 71 9.64 1.94 4.12
C ALA A 71 8.65 1.99 5.29
N ASN A 72 7.43 1.51 5.08
CA ASN A 72 6.40 1.42 6.11
C ASN A 72 6.84 0.51 7.27
N SER A 73 7.41 -0.65 6.96
CA SER A 73 7.90 -1.61 7.95
C SER A 73 9.08 -1.06 8.76
N PHE A 74 10.01 -0.37 8.10
CA PHE A 74 11.13 0.32 8.76
C PHE A 74 10.64 1.38 9.74
N ALA A 75 9.68 2.21 9.33
CA ALA A 75 9.10 3.25 10.19
C ALA A 75 8.44 2.63 11.43
N VAL A 76 7.64 1.58 11.26
CA VAL A 76 6.99 0.87 12.37
C VAL A 76 8.01 0.21 13.28
N HIS A 77 9.07 -0.40 12.74
CA HIS A 77 10.14 -1.01 13.53
C HIS A 77 10.84 -0.01 14.47
N ARG A 78 10.94 1.26 14.06
CA ARG A 78 11.59 2.33 14.83
C ARG A 78 10.67 3.03 15.83
N THR A 79 9.36 3.01 15.62
CA THR A 79 8.42 3.89 16.33
C THR A 79 7.32 3.18 17.10
N SER A 80 7.15 1.87 16.90
CA SER A 80 6.00 1.13 17.43
C SER A 80 6.42 -0.03 18.34
N GLU A 81 5.44 -0.56 19.07
CA GLU A 81 5.60 -1.82 19.79
C GLU A 81 5.61 -2.99 18.79
N LEU A 82 6.52 -3.93 19.01
CA LEU A 82 6.70 -5.09 18.13
C LEU A 82 6.41 -6.41 18.89
N PRO A 83 5.99 -7.48 18.20
CA PRO A 83 5.76 -7.57 16.76
C PRO A 83 4.52 -6.78 16.31
N ALA A 84 4.49 -6.37 15.04
CA ALA A 84 3.41 -5.58 14.48
C ALA A 84 3.02 -6.06 13.07
N VAL A 85 1.80 -5.75 12.66
CA VAL A 85 1.34 -5.88 11.27
C VAL A 85 1.04 -4.50 10.73
N VAL A 86 1.69 -4.13 9.65
CA VAL A 86 1.44 -2.89 8.91
C VAL A 86 0.39 -3.17 7.85
N ILE A 87 -0.70 -2.42 7.86
CA ILE A 87 -1.75 -2.51 6.84
C ILE A 87 -1.70 -1.26 5.99
N ASP A 88 -1.52 -1.43 4.69
CA ASP A 88 -1.61 -0.35 3.71
C ASP A 88 -2.76 -0.64 2.75
N VAL A 89 -3.70 0.29 2.65
CA VAL A 89 -4.94 0.13 1.87
C VAL A 89 -4.91 1.09 0.68
N GLY A 90 -4.62 0.53 -0.49
CA GLY A 90 -4.58 1.26 -1.76
C GLY A 90 -5.28 0.46 -2.88
N THR A 91 -4.67 0.43 -4.07
CA THR A 91 -5.09 -0.44 -5.18
C THR A 91 -5.02 -1.92 -4.79
N ALA A 92 -3.96 -2.29 -4.09
CA ALA A 92 -3.87 -3.52 -3.31
C ALA A 92 -3.97 -3.19 -1.82
N THR A 93 -4.32 -4.17 -1.00
CA THR A 93 -4.18 -4.10 0.46
C THR A 93 -3.03 -5.01 0.85
N THR A 94 -1.99 -4.45 1.47
CA THR A 94 -0.85 -5.22 1.97
C THR A 94 -0.90 -5.36 3.48
N PHE A 95 -0.40 -6.49 3.98
CA PHE A 95 -0.28 -6.79 5.40
C PHE A 95 1.16 -7.23 5.63
N ASP A 96 1.99 -6.38 6.18
CA ASP A 96 3.41 -6.60 6.36
C ASP A 96 3.74 -6.91 7.82
N VAL A 97 4.34 -8.06 8.07
CA VAL A 97 4.71 -8.51 9.42
C VAL A 97 6.10 -8.00 9.77
N VAL A 98 6.19 -7.33 10.91
CA VAL A 98 7.43 -6.75 11.44
C VAL A 98 7.74 -7.36 12.81
N GLY A 99 8.81 -8.12 12.90
CA GLY A 99 9.30 -8.73 14.14
C GLY A 99 10.32 -7.86 14.86
N VAL A 100 10.54 -8.15 16.16
CA VAL A 100 11.49 -7.41 17.00
C VAL A 100 12.94 -7.58 16.51
N LYS A 101 13.33 -8.82 16.22
CA LYS A 101 14.69 -9.18 15.76
C LYS A 101 14.74 -9.46 14.27
N GLU A 102 13.63 -9.93 13.74
CA GLU A 102 13.46 -10.38 12.37
C GLU A 102 13.30 -9.21 11.40
N GLY A 103 12.86 -8.04 11.90
CA GLY A 103 12.51 -6.89 11.07
C GLY A 103 11.37 -7.22 10.11
N TYR A 104 11.55 -6.97 8.82
CA TYR A 104 10.56 -7.35 7.81
C TYR A 104 10.56 -8.87 7.56
N MET A 105 9.44 -9.50 7.82
CA MET A 105 9.29 -10.97 7.72
C MET A 105 8.55 -11.40 6.45
N GLY A 106 7.94 -10.46 5.73
CA GLY A 106 7.00 -10.74 4.64
C GLY A 106 5.57 -10.45 5.03
N GLY A 107 4.61 -10.96 4.29
CA GLY A 107 3.22 -10.63 4.59
C GLY A 107 2.22 -11.21 3.59
N VAL A 108 1.04 -10.57 3.52
CA VAL A 108 -0.06 -10.95 2.63
C VAL A 108 -0.41 -9.77 1.72
N ILE A 109 -0.78 -10.05 0.48
CA ILE A 109 -1.31 -9.07 -0.46
C ILE A 109 -2.70 -9.51 -0.87
N ALA A 110 -3.65 -8.60 -0.74
CA ALA A 110 -5.04 -8.81 -1.12
C ALA A 110 -5.50 -7.65 -2.04
N PRO A 111 -6.61 -7.80 -2.78
CA PRO A 111 -7.17 -6.68 -3.52
C PRO A 111 -7.58 -5.54 -2.59
N GLY A 112 -7.29 -4.29 -3.00
CA GLY A 112 -7.88 -3.13 -2.35
C GLY A 112 -9.33 -2.93 -2.75
N PRO A 113 -10.13 -2.15 -2.00
CA PRO A 113 -11.56 -1.98 -2.27
C PRO A 113 -11.87 -1.49 -3.69
N GLN A 114 -11.19 -0.44 -4.13
CA GLN A 114 -11.37 0.08 -5.49
C GLN A 114 -10.79 -0.87 -6.54
N GLY A 115 -9.65 -1.47 -6.28
CA GLY A 115 -9.00 -2.43 -7.20
C GLY A 115 -9.89 -3.64 -7.49
N PHE A 116 -10.67 -4.10 -6.50
CA PHE A 116 -11.65 -5.16 -6.70
C PHE A 116 -12.82 -4.72 -7.61
N LEU A 117 -13.34 -3.51 -7.41
CA LEU A 117 -14.41 -2.95 -8.27
C LEU A 117 -13.92 -2.75 -9.70
N ASP A 118 -12.70 -2.25 -9.88
CA ASP A 118 -12.08 -2.05 -11.18
C ASP A 118 -11.84 -3.38 -11.90
N PHE A 119 -11.40 -4.42 -11.17
CA PHE A 119 -11.27 -5.77 -11.71
C PHE A 119 -12.61 -6.32 -12.24
N LEU A 120 -13.68 -6.18 -11.48
CA LEU A 120 -15.01 -6.62 -11.89
C LEU A 120 -15.46 -5.88 -13.18
N TYR A 121 -15.26 -4.58 -13.25
CA TYR A 121 -15.58 -3.78 -14.43
C TYR A 121 -14.77 -4.21 -15.65
N GLN A 122 -13.46 -4.39 -15.50
CA GLN A 122 -12.56 -4.69 -16.63
C GLN A 122 -12.68 -6.12 -17.15
N ASN A 123 -13.06 -7.08 -16.29
CA ASN A 123 -13.05 -8.50 -16.60
C ASN A 123 -14.46 -9.11 -16.77
N THR A 124 -15.51 -8.28 -16.83
CA THR A 124 -16.87 -8.74 -17.10
C THR A 124 -17.53 -7.88 -18.18
N ALA A 125 -18.48 -8.48 -18.92
CA ALA A 125 -19.08 -7.80 -20.05
C ALA A 125 -20.19 -6.78 -19.65
N LEU A 126 -20.79 -6.92 -18.46
CA LEU A 126 -22.01 -6.20 -18.10
C LEU A 126 -21.92 -5.44 -16.77
N LEU A 127 -20.85 -5.58 -16.01
CA LEU A 127 -20.70 -4.85 -14.76
C LEU A 127 -20.30 -3.40 -15.04
N PRO A 128 -20.99 -2.42 -14.48
CA PRO A 128 -20.68 -1.01 -14.67
C PRO A 128 -19.39 -0.60 -13.91
N LYS A 129 -18.79 0.51 -14.33
CA LYS A 129 -17.76 1.16 -13.53
C LYS A 129 -18.41 1.78 -12.29
N VAL A 130 -17.87 1.43 -11.11
CA VAL A 130 -18.36 1.87 -9.79
C VAL A 130 -17.19 2.37 -8.97
N HIS A 131 -17.37 3.42 -8.22
CA HIS A 131 -16.37 3.95 -7.29
C HIS A 131 -16.76 3.64 -5.85
N ILE A 132 -15.75 3.38 -5.00
CA ILE A 132 -15.96 3.05 -3.58
C ILE A 132 -16.67 4.18 -2.81
N ASP A 133 -16.47 5.42 -3.25
CA ASP A 133 -17.10 6.61 -2.66
C ASP A 133 -18.51 6.89 -3.19
N ASP A 134 -19.03 6.06 -4.10
CA ASP A 134 -20.41 6.17 -4.56
C ASP A 134 -21.39 5.94 -3.40
N HIS A 135 -22.60 6.51 -3.54
CA HIS A 135 -23.59 6.44 -2.48
C HIS A 135 -23.96 5.01 -2.09
N MET A 136 -23.75 4.71 -0.79
CA MET A 136 -24.10 3.39 -0.24
C MET A 136 -25.60 3.11 -0.32
N PRO A 137 -25.98 1.90 -0.79
CA PRO A 137 -27.37 1.46 -0.79
C PRO A 137 -27.95 1.42 0.63
N SER A 138 -29.19 1.89 0.79
CA SER A 138 -29.90 1.82 2.07
C SER A 138 -30.42 0.42 2.41
N SER A 139 -30.40 -0.50 1.45
CA SER A 139 -30.88 -1.89 1.60
C SER A 139 -29.68 -2.85 1.64
N ALA A 140 -29.74 -3.85 2.51
CA ALA A 140 -28.75 -4.95 2.56
C ALA A 140 -28.78 -5.88 1.31
N ILE A 141 -29.76 -5.70 0.43
CA ILE A 141 -29.87 -6.41 -0.84
C ILE A 141 -29.84 -5.39 -1.96
N GLY A 142 -28.81 -5.44 -2.81
CA GLY A 142 -28.67 -4.58 -3.98
C GLY A 142 -29.81 -4.78 -4.97
N LYS A 143 -30.48 -3.70 -5.37
CA LYS A 143 -31.56 -3.71 -6.36
C LYS A 143 -31.10 -3.21 -7.73
N LYS A 144 -29.85 -2.77 -7.82
CA LYS A 144 -29.13 -2.43 -9.05
C LYS A 144 -27.78 -3.13 -9.02
N THR A 145 -27.19 -3.34 -10.19
CA THR A 145 -25.88 -3.98 -10.30
C THR A 145 -24.78 -3.22 -9.55
N SER A 146 -24.77 -1.87 -9.66
CA SER A 146 -23.86 -1.01 -8.90
C SER A 146 -24.01 -1.18 -7.39
N ASP A 147 -25.27 -1.22 -6.89
CA ASP A 147 -25.54 -1.44 -5.47
C ASP A 147 -25.03 -2.80 -4.99
N ALA A 148 -25.23 -3.84 -5.80
CA ALA A 148 -24.75 -5.19 -5.46
C ALA A 148 -23.22 -5.27 -5.41
N MET A 149 -22.53 -4.56 -6.32
CA MET A 149 -21.06 -4.47 -6.32
C MET A 149 -20.53 -3.74 -5.08
N LEU A 150 -21.11 -2.58 -4.74
CA LEU A 150 -20.73 -1.81 -3.53
C LEU A 150 -20.97 -2.61 -2.26
N LEU A 151 -22.13 -3.25 -2.13
CA LEU A 151 -22.42 -4.12 -0.98
C LEU A 151 -21.43 -5.27 -0.87
N GLY A 152 -21.00 -5.86 -1.98
CA GLY A 152 -20.00 -6.93 -2.01
C GLY A 152 -18.68 -6.49 -1.37
N ILE A 153 -18.22 -5.28 -1.66
CA ILE A 153 -17.02 -4.71 -1.04
C ILE A 153 -17.26 -4.36 0.42
N HIS A 154 -18.31 -3.61 0.73
CA HIS A 154 -18.54 -3.15 2.11
C HIS A 154 -18.79 -4.30 3.10
N LEU A 155 -19.42 -5.37 2.66
CA LEU A 155 -19.67 -6.54 3.51
C LEU A 155 -18.53 -7.56 3.50
N GLY A 156 -17.71 -7.56 2.43
CA GLY A 156 -16.64 -8.55 2.25
C GLY A 156 -15.27 -8.09 2.70
N PHE A 157 -14.97 -6.79 2.61
CA PHE A 157 -13.63 -6.26 2.87
C PHE A 157 -13.23 -6.38 4.35
N GLU A 158 -14.08 -5.95 5.29
CA GLU A 158 -13.78 -6.03 6.72
C GLU A 158 -13.57 -7.48 7.20
N PRO A 159 -14.44 -8.47 6.87
CA PRO A 159 -14.18 -9.87 7.21
C PRO A 159 -12.90 -10.44 6.55
N MET A 160 -12.57 -10.00 5.34
CA MET A 160 -11.31 -10.38 4.70
C MET A 160 -10.11 -9.87 5.51
N VAL A 161 -10.11 -8.59 5.87
CA VAL A 161 -9.04 -7.99 6.68
C VAL A 161 -8.93 -8.69 8.03
N SER A 162 -10.05 -8.87 8.74
CA SER A 162 -10.08 -9.56 10.03
C SER A 162 -9.59 -10.99 9.94
N GLY A 163 -10.00 -11.74 8.91
CA GLY A 163 -9.57 -13.12 8.69
C GLY A 163 -8.07 -13.24 8.40
N ILE A 164 -7.50 -12.30 7.65
CA ILE A 164 -6.06 -12.25 7.39
C ILE A 164 -5.30 -11.93 8.69
N LEU A 165 -5.76 -10.94 9.48
CA LEU A 165 -5.15 -10.59 10.76
C LEU A 165 -5.18 -11.75 11.74
N ASP A 166 -6.31 -12.44 11.87
CA ASP A 166 -6.44 -13.63 12.73
C ASP A 166 -5.47 -14.75 12.32
N HIS A 167 -5.19 -14.87 11.03
CA HIS A 167 -4.24 -15.85 10.51
C HIS A 167 -2.80 -15.44 10.83
N LEU A 168 -2.45 -14.17 10.59
CA LEU A 168 -1.12 -13.62 10.85
C LEU A 168 -0.79 -13.63 12.35
N ASP A 169 -1.74 -13.27 13.22
CA ASP A 169 -1.57 -13.30 14.66
C ASP A 169 -1.16 -14.69 15.15
N LYS A 170 -1.85 -15.74 14.71
CA LYS A 170 -1.50 -17.12 15.05
C LYS A 170 -0.09 -17.51 14.60
N GLU A 171 0.36 -17.00 13.46
CA GLU A 171 1.69 -17.29 12.94
C GLU A 171 2.78 -16.50 13.67
N ILE A 172 2.51 -15.22 13.99
CA ILE A 172 3.38 -14.37 14.80
C ILE A 172 3.58 -14.96 16.19
N MET A 173 2.50 -15.44 16.84
CA MET A 173 2.58 -16.11 18.14
C MET A 173 3.48 -17.34 18.11
N LYS A 174 3.48 -18.11 17.05
CA LYS A 174 4.37 -19.29 16.90
C LYS A 174 5.83 -18.90 16.66
N THR A 175 6.05 -17.86 15.83
CA THR A 175 7.38 -17.49 15.34
C THR A 175 8.11 -16.58 16.35
N CYS A 176 7.41 -15.60 16.91
CA CYS A 176 7.99 -14.58 17.80
C CYS A 176 7.79 -14.90 19.29
N GLY A 177 7.02 -15.92 19.63
CA GLY A 177 6.89 -16.42 21.01
C GLY A 177 6.18 -15.49 22.00
N LYS A 178 5.23 -14.67 21.51
CA LYS A 178 4.39 -13.80 22.34
C LYS A 178 2.92 -14.09 22.13
#